data_e745f77b383d42d409d3028e27d67ba3
#
_entry.id   e745f77b383d42d409d3028e27d67ba3
#
_cell.length_a   1.000
_cell.length_b   1.000
_cell.length_c   1.000
_cell.angle_alpha   90.00
_cell.angle_beta   90.00
_cell.angle_gamma   90.00
#
_symmetry.space_group_name_H-M   'P 1'
#
loop_
_entity.id
_entity.type
_entity.pdbx_description
1 polymer ?
#
loop_
_entity_poly.entity_id
_entity_poly.type
_entity_poly.pdbx_seq_one_letter_code
_entity_poly.pdbx_strand_id
1 'polypeptide(L)'
;MNDIIIIGGGISGLYTALKLNKNKKVLLFEKNNYYGGRIYTDSFSVNNNKYTVEAGAARILESHTLMVNLIKTMNLYSKIIKIDSYIDFFPSKNYSL
;
A
#
# COMPACT_ATOMS: atom_id res chain seq x y z
N MET A 1 -17.73 -24.10 -10.03
CA MET A 1 -17.24 -24.20 -8.64
C MET A 1 -15.95 -23.42 -8.52
N ASN A 2 -15.74 -22.69 -7.44
CA ASN A 2 -14.47 -22.02 -7.17
C ASN A 2 -13.55 -22.96 -6.43
N ASP A 3 -12.25 -22.97 -6.82
CA ASP A 3 -11.25 -23.81 -6.19
C ASP A 3 -10.73 -23.20 -4.86
N ILE A 4 -10.76 -21.88 -4.78
CA ILE A 4 -10.20 -21.13 -3.65
C ILE A 4 -11.10 -19.93 -3.33
N ILE A 5 -11.36 -19.73 -2.05
CA ILE A 5 -12.03 -18.56 -1.51
C ILE A 5 -11.03 -17.78 -0.66
N ILE A 6 -10.88 -16.49 -0.94
CA ILE A 6 -10.04 -15.56 -0.18
C ILE A 6 -10.93 -14.57 0.55
N ILE A 7 -10.71 -14.39 1.83
CA ILE A 7 -11.43 -13.43 2.66
C ILE A 7 -10.49 -12.25 2.95
N GLY A 8 -10.88 -11.07 2.47
CA GLY A 8 -10.14 -9.82 2.63
C GLY A 8 -9.39 -9.39 1.37
N GLY A 9 -9.69 -8.19 0.89
CA GLY A 9 -9.10 -7.56 -0.28
C GLY A 9 -7.97 -6.59 0.04
N GLY A 10 -7.24 -6.79 1.14
CA GLY A 10 -5.98 -6.11 1.40
C GLY A 10 -4.85 -6.66 0.52
N ILE A 11 -3.63 -6.11 0.68
CA ILE A 11 -2.47 -6.47 -0.17
C ILE A 11 -2.19 -7.98 -0.17
N SER A 12 -2.32 -8.64 0.97
CA SER A 12 -2.05 -10.09 1.08
C SER A 12 -3.07 -10.92 0.32
N GLY A 13 -4.36 -10.59 0.44
CA GLY A 13 -5.43 -11.29 -0.28
C GLY A 13 -5.33 -11.06 -1.79
N LEU A 14 -5.11 -9.84 -2.22
CA LEU A 14 -4.93 -9.48 -3.63
C LEU A 14 -3.68 -10.14 -4.23
N TYR A 15 -2.57 -10.14 -3.51
CA TYR A 15 -1.34 -10.80 -3.95
C TYR A 15 -1.52 -12.33 -4.08
N THR A 16 -2.20 -12.93 -3.12
CA THR A 16 -2.54 -14.36 -3.16
C THR A 16 -3.42 -14.68 -4.36
N ALA A 17 -4.46 -13.88 -4.60
CA ALA A 17 -5.33 -14.03 -5.76
C ALA A 17 -4.53 -13.91 -7.07
N LEU A 18 -3.66 -12.91 -7.18
CA LEU A 18 -2.80 -12.71 -8.35
C LEU A 18 -1.91 -13.93 -8.64
N LYS A 19 -1.35 -14.54 -7.60
CA LYS A 19 -0.47 -15.73 -7.75
C LYS A 19 -1.25 -16.98 -8.14
N LEU A 20 -2.44 -17.16 -7.63
CA LEU A 20 -3.24 -18.39 -7.80
C LEU A 20 -4.13 -18.36 -9.04
N ASN A 21 -4.54 -17.18 -9.49
CA ASN A 21 -5.52 -17.01 -10.58
C ASN A 21 -5.09 -17.63 -11.93
N LYS A 22 -3.82 -17.92 -12.12
CA LYS A 22 -3.32 -18.54 -13.36
C LYS A 22 -3.82 -19.99 -13.53
N ASN A 23 -4.01 -20.70 -12.43
CA ASN A 23 -4.28 -22.14 -12.43
C ASN A 23 -5.50 -22.54 -11.59
N LYS A 24 -6.16 -21.60 -10.96
CA LYS A 24 -7.28 -21.82 -10.03
C LYS A 24 -8.40 -20.81 -10.24
N LYS A 25 -9.61 -21.23 -10.03
CA LYS A 25 -10.76 -20.31 -9.96
C LYS A 25 -10.79 -19.70 -8.56
N VAL A 26 -10.41 -18.44 -8.47
CA VAL A 26 -10.34 -17.72 -7.20
C VAL A 26 -11.56 -16.83 -7.04
N LEU A 27 -12.18 -16.89 -5.86
CA LEU A 27 -13.22 -15.96 -5.42
C LEU A 27 -12.71 -15.19 -4.21
N LEU A 28 -12.74 -13.87 -4.27
CA LEU A 28 -12.31 -12.99 -3.20
C LEU A 28 -13.49 -12.19 -2.66
N PHE A 29 -13.66 -12.22 -1.34
CA PHE A 29 -14.62 -11.39 -0.63
C PHE A 29 -13.93 -10.26 0.11
N GLU A 30 -14.44 -9.05 -0.05
CA GLU A 30 -14.03 -7.86 0.70
C GLU A 30 -15.27 -7.24 1.37
N LYS A 31 -15.15 -6.91 2.66
CA LYS A 31 -16.25 -6.34 3.44
C LYS A 31 -16.55 -4.87 3.10
N ASN A 32 -15.52 -4.14 2.67
CA ASN A 32 -15.64 -2.74 2.28
C ASN A 32 -16.02 -2.62 0.79
N ASN A 33 -16.44 -1.44 0.38
CA ASN A 33 -16.69 -1.12 -1.02
C ASN A 33 -15.43 -0.73 -1.80
N TYR A 34 -14.24 -0.92 -1.20
CA TYR A 34 -12.93 -0.67 -1.82
C TYR A 34 -11.92 -1.76 -1.44
N TYR A 35 -10.91 -1.94 -2.29
CA TYR A 35 -9.78 -2.83 -2.07
C TYR A 35 -8.57 -2.06 -1.55
N GLY A 36 -7.59 -2.78 -1.00
CA GLY A 36 -6.34 -2.22 -0.52
C GLY A 36 -6.18 -2.28 1.00
N GLY A 37 -7.28 -2.33 1.76
CA GLY A 37 -7.26 -2.44 3.22
C GLY A 37 -6.52 -1.27 3.87
N ARG A 38 -5.36 -1.54 4.49
CA ARG A 38 -4.51 -0.54 5.14
C ARG A 38 -3.58 0.23 4.20
N ILE A 39 -3.61 -0.03 2.90
CA ILE A 39 -3.00 0.82 1.88
C ILE A 39 -4.10 1.75 1.39
N TYR A 40 -4.03 2.99 1.82
CA TYR A 40 -5.09 3.96 1.55
C TYR A 40 -4.52 5.36 1.37
N THR A 41 -4.77 5.94 0.21
CA THR A 41 -4.43 7.32 -0.12
C THR A 41 -5.69 8.16 -0.06
N ASP A 42 -5.70 9.19 0.72
CA ASP A 42 -6.79 10.17 0.79
C ASP A 42 -6.43 11.44 0.06
N SER A 43 -7.43 12.21 -0.34
CA SER A 43 -7.22 13.50 -0.98
C SER A 43 -8.23 14.53 -0.50
N PHE A 44 -7.75 15.75 -0.29
CA PHE A 44 -8.56 16.88 0.13
C PHE A 44 -8.12 18.15 -0.60
N SER A 45 -8.96 19.17 -0.56
CA SER A 45 -8.68 20.45 -1.22
C SER A 45 -8.70 21.58 -0.20
N VAL A 46 -7.69 22.44 -0.30
CA VAL A 46 -7.59 23.69 0.49
C VAL A 46 -7.29 24.84 -0.48
N ASN A 47 -8.10 25.88 -0.46
CA ASN A 47 -7.93 27.05 -1.32
C ASN A 47 -7.76 26.69 -2.82
N ASN A 48 -8.58 25.77 -3.32
CA ASN A 48 -8.55 25.24 -4.69
C ASN A 48 -7.30 24.41 -5.06
N ASN A 49 -6.40 24.17 -4.11
CA ASN A 49 -5.27 23.24 -4.30
C ASN A 49 -5.63 21.86 -3.79
N LYS A 50 -5.37 20.83 -4.58
CA LYS A 50 -5.57 19.44 -4.21
C LYS A 50 -4.31 18.88 -3.54
N TYR A 51 -4.51 18.28 -2.39
CA TYR A 51 -3.48 17.57 -1.63
C TYR A 51 -3.82 16.11 -1.51
N THR A 52 -2.79 15.26 -1.48
CA THR A 52 -2.93 13.84 -1.22
C THR A 52 -2.11 13.46 0.00
N VAL A 53 -2.62 12.52 0.78
CA VAL A 53 -1.96 11.99 1.97
C VAL A 53 -2.09 10.47 2.01
N GLU A 54 -0.99 9.81 2.33
CA GLU A 54 -1.01 8.38 2.63
C GLU A 54 -1.54 8.17 4.05
N ALA A 55 -2.77 7.71 4.16
CA ALA A 55 -3.46 7.52 5.44
C ALA A 55 -3.24 6.12 6.05
N GLY A 56 -2.39 5.32 5.43
CA GLY A 56 -2.10 3.95 5.85
C GLY A 56 -0.63 3.59 5.66
N ALA A 57 -0.38 2.38 5.13
CA ALA A 57 0.97 1.88 4.85
C ALA A 57 1.61 2.68 3.70
N ALA A 58 2.62 3.48 4.01
CA ALA A 58 3.25 4.40 3.07
C ALA A 58 4.73 4.09 2.81
N ARG A 59 5.36 3.22 3.59
CA ARG A 59 6.81 2.99 3.54
C ARG A 59 7.13 1.52 3.31
N ILE A 60 8.11 1.30 2.44
CA ILE A 60 8.69 -0.02 2.18
C ILE A 60 10.21 0.08 2.27
N LEU A 61 10.85 -1.02 2.69
CA LEU A 61 12.30 -1.16 2.67
C LEU A 61 12.74 -1.92 1.42
N GLU A 62 13.95 -1.66 0.94
CA GLU A 62 14.52 -2.42 -0.18
C GLU A 62 14.65 -3.92 0.13
N SER A 63 14.77 -4.29 1.41
CA SER A 63 14.80 -5.66 1.89
C SER A 63 13.43 -6.38 1.81
N HIS A 64 12.34 -5.66 1.60
CA HIS A 64 11.02 -6.25 1.39
C HIS A 64 10.89 -6.80 -0.03
N THR A 65 11.62 -7.87 -0.32
CA THR A 65 11.83 -8.40 -1.68
C THR A 65 10.54 -8.76 -2.41
N LEU A 66 9.55 -9.35 -1.73
CA LEU A 66 8.25 -9.66 -2.34
C LEU A 66 7.52 -8.41 -2.77
N MET A 67 7.52 -7.36 -1.95
CA MET A 67 6.89 -6.09 -2.26
C MET A 67 7.61 -5.38 -3.40
N VAL A 68 8.94 -5.31 -3.37
CA VAL A 68 9.74 -4.70 -4.43
C VAL A 68 9.52 -5.41 -5.77
N ASN A 69 9.46 -6.74 -5.77
CA ASN A 69 9.17 -7.52 -6.98
C ASN A 69 7.75 -7.28 -7.49
N LEU A 70 6.76 -7.17 -6.62
CA LEU A 70 5.39 -6.83 -7.00
C LEU A 70 5.33 -5.46 -7.68
N ILE A 71 5.96 -4.45 -7.09
CA ILE A 71 6.04 -3.08 -7.64
C ILE A 71 6.67 -3.07 -9.03
N LYS A 72 7.76 -3.84 -9.23
CA LYS A 72 8.40 -3.99 -10.55
C LYS A 72 7.47 -4.66 -11.55
N THR A 73 6.82 -5.75 -11.17
CA THR A 73 5.87 -6.48 -12.01
C THR A 73 4.71 -5.60 -12.47
N MET A 74 4.29 -4.65 -11.63
CA MET A 74 3.22 -3.69 -11.94
C MET A 74 3.71 -2.43 -12.67
N ASN A 75 4.99 -2.36 -13.06
CA ASN A 75 5.62 -1.21 -13.69
C ASN A 75 5.53 0.10 -12.87
N LEU A 76 5.56 -0.01 -11.56
CA LEU A 76 5.47 1.11 -10.64
C LEU A 76 6.83 1.52 -10.03
N TYR A 77 7.91 0.82 -10.35
CA TYR A 77 9.21 1.04 -9.74
C TYR A 77 9.75 2.47 -9.93
N SER A 78 9.52 3.05 -11.10
CA SER A 78 9.92 4.45 -11.40
C SER A 78 9.13 5.51 -10.63
N LYS A 79 8.05 5.13 -9.99
CA LYS A 79 7.20 6.01 -9.16
C LYS A 79 7.57 6.00 -7.68
N ILE A 80 8.56 5.19 -7.30
CA ILE A 80 9.03 5.14 -5.90
C ILE A 80 9.75 6.43 -5.58
N ILE A 81 9.36 7.06 -4.47
CA ILE A 81 10.03 8.22 -3.91
C ILE A 81 10.96 7.73 -2.81
N LYS A 82 12.26 8.00 -2.94
CA LYS A 82 13.22 7.73 -1.86
C LYS A 82 13.00 8.73 -0.74
N ILE A 83 12.89 8.21 0.48
CA ILE A 83 12.79 9.01 1.69
C ILE A 83 14.11 8.85 2.43
N ASP A 84 14.80 9.96 2.69
CA ASP A 84 16.01 9.94 3.50
C ASP A 84 15.67 9.50 4.92
N SER A 85 16.46 8.58 5.44
CA SER A 85 16.25 7.99 6.76
C SER A 85 16.60 8.93 7.92
N TYR A 86 17.18 10.09 7.63
CA TYR A 86 17.40 11.15 8.61
C TYR A 86 16.09 11.90 8.86
N ILE A 87 15.28 11.32 9.66
CA ILE A 87 14.21 12.06 10.32
C ILE A 87 14.83 12.52 11.64
N ASP A 88 15.34 13.74 11.67
CA ASP A 88 15.46 14.47 12.90
C ASP A 88 14.04 14.74 13.43
N PHE A 89 13.50 13.75 14.11
CA PHE A 89 12.32 13.94 14.92
C PHE A 89 12.78 14.77 16.12
N PHE A 90 12.45 16.03 16.08
CA PHE A 90 12.67 17.06 17.08
C PHE A 90 14.07 17.68 17.05
N PRO A 91 14.18 18.96 16.73
CA PRO A 91 15.27 19.73 17.25
C PRO A 91 15.18 19.66 18.78
N SER A 92 16.13 18.97 19.38
CA SER A 92 16.20 18.66 20.80
C SER A 92 16.33 19.90 21.73
N LYS A 93 16.00 21.10 21.26
CA LYS A 93 16.35 22.32 21.99
C LYS A 93 15.24 23.32 22.27
N ASN A 94 14.00 23.16 21.82
CA ASN A 94 13.00 24.24 22.02
C ASN A 94 11.55 23.80 22.30
N TYR A 95 11.35 22.69 22.97
CA TYR A 95 10.07 22.44 23.63
C TYR A 95 10.25 22.44 25.13
N SER A 96 10.27 23.63 25.73
CA SER A 96 9.88 23.79 27.12
C SER A 96 8.34 23.67 27.14
N LEU A 97 7.83 22.67 27.83
CA LEU A 97 6.44 22.60 28.25
C LEU A 97 6.13 23.71 29.22
#